data_20523f29353fad7d3e4cb12e282f2998
#
_entry.id   20523f29353fad7d3e4cb12e282f2998
#
_cell.length_a   1.000
_cell.length_b   1.000
_cell.length_c   1.000
_cell.angle_alpha   90.00
_cell.angle_beta   90.00
_cell.angle_gamma   90.00
#
_symmetry.space_group_name_H-M   'P 1'
#
loop_
_entity.id
_entity.type
_entity.pdbx_description
1 polymer ?
#
loop_
_entity_poly.entity_id
_entity_poly.type
_entity_poly.pdbx_seq_one_letter_code
_entity_poly.pdbx_strand_id
1 'polypeptide(L)'
;MIKQICKNLMSALAIIVGVHLILFIALQSPTFGDPIARETQSSNDRALLASAAQRLGLIDDINFAAFDLTVHADGSEAFILTIDSFFRLHHSSGQAIIETAVPATIGELVANLNSTHLITATVSDEFAMTSSDEIALVYFGNKVTLNSEQAYHAAALHPVSSPQRFLNSLLSLLSFDFGNDRNSRPISNTLQQRGLRSLAIAAPSFFIIFIGAFMLAASAYGRKRLSRNLNAAAILCMSLPALLYIFIVRQTFVINLEWAPLRPYGDPVLPLLILPILITVFVGIWPEYLLMRSFIDHRMRKPFIQAARAQGIGEQRIWLRHLLPNLAGPLSQHVALNLPFLVLGSLLIETIFNIPGLGISIVEAIQHHDSNMLRAITFVVAISFLAMQAAATLVGRYFDPRQRSEGHS
;
A
#
# COMPACT_ATOMS: atom_id res chain seq x y z
N MET A 1 -3.83 -29.37 16.84
CA MET A 1 -2.84 -28.30 16.61
C MET A 1 -2.60 -28.04 15.12
N ILE A 2 -2.21 -29.05 14.31
CA ILE A 2 -1.93 -28.89 12.87
C ILE A 2 -3.16 -28.36 12.11
N LYS A 3 -4.37 -28.94 12.30
CA LYS A 3 -5.61 -28.47 11.66
C LYS A 3 -5.91 -26.98 11.92
N GLN A 4 -5.66 -26.52 13.14
CA GLN A 4 -5.88 -25.13 13.51
C GLN A 4 -4.85 -24.18 12.87
N ILE A 5 -3.59 -24.61 12.80
CA ILE A 5 -2.53 -23.87 12.11
C ILE A 5 -2.88 -23.77 10.61
N CYS A 6 -3.27 -24.89 9.99
CA CYS A 6 -3.73 -24.88 8.59
C CYS A 6 -4.93 -23.97 8.37
N LYS A 7 -5.93 -24.00 9.27
CA LYS A 7 -7.10 -23.12 9.17
C LYS A 7 -6.71 -21.65 9.28
N ASN A 8 -5.84 -21.31 10.21
CA ASN A 8 -5.35 -19.93 10.37
C ASN A 8 -4.52 -19.49 9.16
N LEU A 9 -3.70 -20.39 8.61
CA LEU A 9 -2.90 -20.10 7.40
C LEU A 9 -3.80 -19.88 6.17
N MET A 10 -4.83 -20.73 6.00
CA MET A 10 -5.82 -20.55 4.93
C MET A 10 -6.59 -19.23 5.06
N SER A 11 -7.02 -18.89 6.28
CA SER A 11 -7.70 -17.62 6.51
C SER A 11 -6.77 -16.42 6.27
N ALA A 12 -5.50 -16.52 6.63
CA ALA A 12 -4.50 -15.51 6.36
C ALA A 12 -4.28 -15.32 4.85
N LEU A 13 -4.12 -16.41 4.11
CA LEU A 13 -3.99 -16.38 2.65
C LEU A 13 -5.23 -15.77 2.00
N ALA A 14 -6.43 -16.16 2.45
CA ALA A 14 -7.69 -15.62 1.94
C ALA A 14 -7.80 -14.10 2.17
N ILE A 15 -7.34 -13.59 3.32
CA ILE A 15 -7.30 -12.16 3.60
C ILE A 15 -6.33 -11.44 2.67
N ILE A 16 -5.11 -11.95 2.48
CA ILE A 16 -4.12 -11.37 1.58
C ILE A 16 -4.65 -11.30 0.17
N VAL A 17 -5.19 -12.42 -0.34
CA VAL A 17 -5.78 -12.49 -1.69
C VAL A 17 -6.96 -11.54 -1.82
N GLY A 18 -7.85 -11.48 -0.83
CA GLY A 18 -9.01 -10.59 -0.83
C GLY A 18 -8.63 -9.11 -0.84
N VAL A 19 -7.70 -8.71 0.02
CA VAL A 19 -7.20 -7.32 0.08
C VAL A 19 -6.51 -6.95 -1.23
N HIS A 20 -5.67 -7.86 -1.77
CA HIS A 20 -5.01 -7.63 -3.05
C HIS A 20 -6.00 -7.55 -4.22
N LEU A 21 -7.05 -8.38 -4.22
CA LEU A 21 -8.11 -8.34 -5.24
C LEU A 21 -8.88 -7.01 -5.22
N ILE A 22 -9.26 -6.55 -4.04
CA ILE A 22 -9.96 -5.27 -3.89
C ILE A 22 -9.08 -4.12 -4.41
N LEU A 23 -7.81 -4.11 -4.01
CA LEU A 23 -6.87 -3.09 -4.46
C LEU A 23 -6.62 -3.16 -5.98
N PHE A 24 -6.49 -4.38 -6.52
CA PHE A 24 -6.30 -4.61 -7.95
C PHE A 24 -7.49 -4.07 -8.77
N ILE A 25 -8.72 -4.38 -8.36
CA ILE A 25 -9.94 -3.88 -9.00
C ILE A 25 -10.03 -2.36 -8.86
N ALA A 26 -9.75 -1.82 -7.67
CA ALA A 26 -9.78 -0.38 -7.42
C ALA A 26 -8.81 0.38 -8.34
N LEU A 27 -7.58 -0.11 -8.48
CA LEU A 27 -6.55 0.52 -9.32
C LEU A 27 -6.83 0.39 -10.83
N GLN A 28 -7.63 -0.58 -11.25
CA GLN A 28 -8.07 -0.73 -12.65
C GLN A 28 -9.39 -0.02 -12.96
N SER A 29 -10.05 0.53 -11.95
CA SER A 29 -11.32 1.23 -12.16
C SER A 29 -11.14 2.48 -13.04
N PRO A 30 -12.08 2.75 -13.97
CA PRO A 30 -12.08 3.95 -14.81
C PRO A 30 -12.05 5.26 -14.00
N THR A 31 -12.52 5.22 -12.76
CA THR A 31 -12.47 6.37 -11.83
C THR A 31 -11.04 6.82 -11.51
N PHE A 32 -10.07 5.91 -11.63
CA PHE A 32 -8.65 6.22 -11.49
C PHE A 32 -8.00 6.65 -12.82
N GLY A 33 -8.75 6.64 -13.95
CA GLY A 33 -8.26 6.98 -15.29
C GLY A 33 -7.41 5.88 -15.94
N ASP A 34 -6.88 6.13 -17.14
CA ASP A 34 -5.99 5.22 -17.84
C ASP A 34 -4.68 5.01 -17.05
N PRO A 35 -4.33 3.78 -16.65
CA PRO A 35 -3.12 3.51 -15.89
C PRO A 35 -1.82 3.93 -16.61
N ILE A 36 -1.76 3.82 -17.94
CA ILE A 36 -0.60 4.25 -18.73
C ILE A 36 -0.48 5.78 -18.74
N ALA A 37 -1.56 6.48 -19.04
CA ALA A 37 -1.59 7.94 -19.06
C ALA A 37 -1.23 8.54 -17.69
N ARG A 38 -1.64 7.90 -16.61
CA ARG A 38 -1.28 8.29 -15.24
C ARG A 38 0.21 8.17 -14.96
N GLU A 39 0.81 7.04 -15.35
CA GLU A 39 2.21 6.77 -15.08
C GLU A 39 3.14 7.62 -15.96
N THR A 40 2.75 7.89 -17.19
CA THR A 40 3.53 8.67 -18.15
C THR A 40 3.23 10.16 -18.13
N GLN A 41 2.32 10.63 -17.26
CA GLN A 41 1.84 12.03 -17.25
C GLN A 41 1.29 12.48 -18.61
N SER A 42 0.63 11.57 -19.33
CA SER A 42 0.13 11.82 -20.69
C SER A 42 1.25 12.18 -21.69
N SER A 43 2.48 11.72 -21.43
CA SER A 43 3.58 11.85 -22.39
C SER A 43 3.31 10.99 -23.61
N ASN A 44 3.65 11.52 -24.78
CA ASN A 44 3.60 10.79 -26.04
C ASN A 44 4.93 10.09 -26.37
N ASP A 45 5.88 10.04 -25.43
CA ASP A 45 7.15 9.34 -25.61
C ASP A 45 6.93 7.82 -25.59
N ARG A 46 7.21 7.19 -26.70
CA ARG A 46 6.98 5.77 -26.95
C ARG A 46 7.76 4.85 -26.01
N ALA A 47 9.02 5.16 -25.74
CA ALA A 47 9.84 4.39 -24.84
C ALA A 47 9.32 4.44 -23.42
N LEU A 48 8.81 5.59 -23.03
CA LEU A 48 8.24 5.83 -21.71
C LEU A 48 6.89 5.11 -21.56
N LEU A 49 6.03 5.15 -22.60
CA LEU A 49 4.76 4.42 -22.65
C LEU A 49 4.98 2.91 -22.56
N ALA A 50 5.92 2.38 -23.35
CA ALA A 50 6.26 0.96 -23.36
C ALA A 50 6.78 0.49 -22.01
N SER A 51 7.74 1.22 -21.43
CA SER A 51 8.29 0.90 -20.11
C SER A 51 7.24 0.98 -18.99
N ALA A 52 6.29 1.92 -19.10
CA ALA A 52 5.18 2.03 -18.16
C ALA A 52 4.23 0.83 -18.25
N ALA A 53 3.86 0.42 -19.47
CA ALA A 53 2.97 -0.71 -19.66
C ALA A 53 3.61 -2.03 -19.20
N GLN A 54 4.90 -2.22 -19.41
CA GLN A 54 5.63 -3.37 -18.91
C GLN A 54 5.68 -3.35 -17.38
N ARG A 55 5.98 -2.21 -16.75
CA ARG A 55 5.95 -2.07 -15.29
C ARG A 55 4.58 -2.35 -14.68
N LEU A 56 3.53 -1.98 -15.40
CA LEU A 56 2.15 -2.25 -15.00
C LEU A 56 1.71 -3.69 -15.27
N GLY A 57 2.56 -4.50 -15.92
CA GLY A 57 2.24 -5.88 -16.29
C GLY A 57 1.11 -5.98 -17.31
N LEU A 58 0.93 -4.94 -18.11
CA LEU A 58 -0.08 -4.92 -19.18
C LEU A 58 0.38 -5.73 -20.39
N ILE A 59 1.71 -5.88 -20.52
CA ILE A 59 2.38 -6.62 -21.58
C ILE A 59 3.49 -7.47 -20.98
N ASP A 60 3.66 -8.69 -21.49
CA ASP A 60 4.71 -9.61 -21.01
C ASP A 60 6.07 -9.28 -21.63
N ASP A 61 6.13 -9.02 -22.95
CA ASP A 61 7.34 -8.64 -23.65
C ASP A 61 7.05 -7.58 -24.71
N ILE A 62 8.01 -6.65 -24.85
CA ILE A 62 8.00 -5.70 -25.95
C ILE A 62 8.74 -6.38 -27.11
N ASN A 63 7.99 -7.03 -27.99
CA ASN A 63 8.56 -7.53 -29.23
C ASN A 63 8.58 -6.38 -30.24
N PHE A 64 9.74 -5.73 -30.40
CA PHE A 64 9.91 -4.55 -31.24
C PHE A 64 9.76 -4.80 -32.74
N ALA A 65 9.60 -6.05 -33.15
CA ALA A 65 9.67 -6.48 -34.54
C ALA A 65 8.37 -7.15 -35.04
N ALA A 66 7.19 -6.63 -34.67
CA ALA A 66 5.96 -7.16 -35.28
C ALA A 66 5.91 -6.89 -36.78
N PHE A 67 6.22 -5.68 -37.16
CA PHE A 67 6.49 -5.29 -38.55
C PHE A 67 7.36 -4.03 -38.60
N ASP A 68 8.15 -3.94 -39.68
CA ASP A 68 8.98 -2.79 -39.97
C ASP A 68 8.36 -1.96 -41.09
N LEU A 69 8.41 -0.65 -40.94
CA LEU A 69 7.93 0.32 -41.94
C LEU A 69 9.10 1.16 -42.44
N THR A 70 9.26 1.22 -43.74
CA THR A 70 10.19 2.13 -44.39
C THR A 70 9.39 3.02 -45.38
N VAL A 71 9.54 4.33 -45.27
CA VAL A 71 8.85 5.28 -46.14
C VAL A 71 9.77 5.62 -47.30
N HIS A 72 9.29 5.41 -48.52
CA HIS A 72 9.95 5.77 -49.77
C HIS A 72 9.31 7.02 -50.37
N ALA A 73 9.50 8.17 -49.79
CA ALA A 73 9.02 9.42 -50.35
C ALA A 73 10.18 10.29 -50.81
N ASP A 74 10.04 10.89 -51.97
CA ASP A 74 11.00 11.87 -52.49
C ASP A 74 10.88 13.17 -51.71
N GLY A 75 11.89 13.50 -50.92
CA GLY A 75 11.98 14.83 -50.31
C GLY A 75 11.23 14.98 -48.97
N SER A 76 10.79 16.18 -48.65
CA SER A 76 10.25 16.62 -47.37
C SER A 76 8.77 16.18 -47.08
N GLU A 77 8.29 15.13 -47.70
CA GLU A 77 6.90 14.67 -47.50
C GLU A 77 6.75 13.86 -46.26
N ALA A 78 5.82 14.23 -45.38
CA ALA A 78 5.44 13.50 -44.21
C ALA A 78 4.05 12.87 -44.40
N PHE A 79 3.89 11.63 -43.91
CA PHE A 79 2.62 10.93 -43.93
C PHE A 79 2.10 10.80 -42.51
N ILE A 80 0.77 10.80 -42.37
CA ILE A 80 0.11 10.60 -41.07
C ILE A 80 -0.67 9.29 -41.13
N LEU A 81 -0.20 8.32 -40.34
CA LEU A 81 -0.91 7.08 -40.15
C LEU A 81 -1.82 7.23 -38.92
N THR A 82 -3.10 6.98 -39.10
CA THR A 82 -4.09 6.99 -38.02
C THR A 82 -4.82 5.66 -38.01
N ILE A 83 -4.90 5.03 -36.85
CA ILE A 83 -5.65 3.80 -36.64
C ILE A 83 -6.56 4.02 -35.43
N ASP A 84 -7.84 4.15 -35.70
CA ASP A 84 -8.93 4.22 -34.71
C ASP A 84 -9.98 3.18 -35.09
N SER A 85 -11.20 3.56 -35.35
CA SER A 85 -12.24 2.71 -35.94
C SER A 85 -12.01 2.45 -37.44
N PHE A 86 -11.09 3.21 -38.05
CA PHE A 86 -10.67 3.09 -39.44
C PHE A 86 -9.15 3.18 -39.53
N PHE A 87 -8.61 2.46 -40.51
CA PHE A 87 -7.22 2.57 -40.89
C PHE A 87 -7.10 3.68 -41.95
N ARG A 88 -6.36 4.74 -41.65
CA ARG A 88 -6.20 5.91 -42.50
C ARG A 88 -4.75 6.27 -42.68
N LEU A 89 -4.33 6.43 -43.93
CA LEU A 89 -3.04 7.00 -44.29
C LEU A 89 -3.32 8.32 -45.04
N HIS A 90 -2.82 9.40 -44.48
CA HIS A 90 -2.98 10.75 -45.08
C HIS A 90 -1.62 11.36 -45.40
N HIS A 91 -1.55 12.13 -46.46
CA HIS A 91 -0.44 13.06 -46.67
C HIS A 91 -0.48 14.18 -45.60
N SER A 92 0.65 14.78 -45.27
CA SER A 92 0.70 15.92 -44.31
C SER A 92 -0.16 17.10 -44.72
N SER A 93 -0.44 17.26 -46.03
CA SER A 93 -1.37 18.24 -46.59
C SER A 93 -2.86 17.94 -46.34
N GLY A 94 -3.19 16.76 -45.71
CA GLY A 94 -4.56 16.37 -45.42
C GLY A 94 -5.25 15.52 -46.51
N GLN A 95 -4.57 15.21 -47.60
CA GLN A 95 -5.13 14.33 -48.63
C GLN A 95 -5.08 12.88 -48.20
N ALA A 96 -6.23 12.19 -48.20
CA ALA A 96 -6.31 10.76 -47.84
C ALA A 96 -5.71 9.88 -48.96
N ILE A 97 -4.85 8.96 -48.60
CA ILE A 97 -4.24 7.98 -49.51
C ILE A 97 -4.94 6.64 -49.37
N ILE A 98 -5.18 6.22 -48.14
CA ILE A 98 -5.96 5.02 -47.77
C ILE A 98 -6.95 5.39 -46.69
N GLU A 99 -8.18 4.91 -46.81
CA GLU A 99 -9.20 4.95 -45.76
C GLU A 99 -10.01 3.66 -45.88
N THR A 100 -9.76 2.70 -44.96
CA THR A 100 -10.44 1.40 -44.94
C THR A 100 -10.84 1.05 -43.53
N ALA A 101 -11.71 0.05 -43.37
CA ALA A 101 -11.92 -0.56 -42.06
C ALA A 101 -10.60 -1.18 -41.55
N VAL A 102 -10.41 -1.23 -40.25
CA VAL A 102 -9.20 -1.83 -39.67
C VAL A 102 -9.12 -3.31 -40.14
N PRO A 103 -8.01 -3.72 -40.76
CA PRO A 103 -7.86 -5.10 -41.23
C PRO A 103 -7.89 -6.10 -40.08
N ALA A 104 -8.34 -7.31 -40.33
CA ALA A 104 -8.47 -8.33 -39.29
C ALA A 104 -7.10 -8.85 -38.76
N THR A 105 -6.08 -8.83 -39.61
CA THR A 105 -4.74 -9.32 -39.25
C THR A 105 -3.63 -8.31 -39.59
N ILE A 106 -2.48 -8.47 -38.93
CA ILE A 106 -1.27 -7.66 -39.20
C ILE A 106 -0.81 -7.85 -40.63
N GLY A 107 -0.88 -9.11 -41.15
CA GLY A 107 -0.52 -9.40 -42.53
C GLY A 107 -1.35 -8.62 -43.55
N GLU A 108 -2.66 -8.52 -43.34
CA GLU A 108 -3.56 -7.73 -44.20
C GLU A 108 -3.26 -6.22 -44.08
N LEU A 109 -2.93 -5.74 -42.87
CA LEU A 109 -2.54 -4.34 -42.65
C LEU A 109 -1.26 -3.99 -43.41
N VAL A 110 -0.25 -4.86 -43.33
CA VAL A 110 1.00 -4.71 -44.07
C VAL A 110 0.78 -4.78 -45.59
N ALA A 111 -0.07 -5.67 -46.05
CA ALA A 111 -0.45 -5.76 -47.48
C ALA A 111 -1.12 -4.47 -47.96
N ASN A 112 -2.01 -3.89 -47.17
CA ASN A 112 -2.67 -2.60 -47.48
C ASN A 112 -1.65 -1.44 -47.54
N LEU A 113 -0.69 -1.39 -46.62
CA LEU A 113 0.38 -0.40 -46.65
C LEU A 113 1.26 -0.53 -47.90
N ASN A 114 1.64 -1.76 -48.23
CA ASN A 114 2.48 -2.05 -49.41
C ASN A 114 1.76 -1.74 -50.74
N SER A 115 0.43 -1.82 -50.77
CA SER A 115 -0.34 -1.50 -51.97
C SER A 115 -0.21 -0.03 -52.45
N THR A 116 0.26 0.86 -51.57
CA THR A 116 0.46 2.27 -51.88
C THR A 116 1.73 2.55 -52.66
N HIS A 117 2.70 1.65 -52.65
CA HIS A 117 4.05 1.84 -53.17
C HIS A 117 4.84 3.00 -52.52
N LEU A 118 4.27 3.70 -51.56
CA LEU A 118 4.90 4.80 -50.84
C LEU A 118 5.56 4.33 -49.54
N ILE A 119 5.08 3.23 -49.02
CA ILE A 119 5.58 2.60 -47.78
C ILE A 119 5.90 1.15 -48.08
N THR A 120 7.08 0.71 -47.67
CA THR A 120 7.40 -0.71 -47.63
C THR A 120 7.29 -1.18 -46.18
N ALA A 121 6.38 -2.12 -45.92
CA ALA A 121 6.21 -2.75 -44.65
C ALA A 121 6.58 -4.23 -44.76
N THR A 122 7.31 -4.76 -43.79
CA THR A 122 7.67 -6.17 -43.70
C THR A 122 7.19 -6.72 -42.36
N VAL A 123 6.54 -7.87 -42.37
CA VAL A 123 6.07 -8.56 -41.18
C VAL A 123 6.76 -9.94 -41.11
N SER A 124 7.12 -10.39 -39.91
CA SER A 124 7.58 -11.77 -39.72
C SER A 124 6.41 -12.74 -39.79
N ASP A 125 6.66 -13.95 -40.29
CA ASP A 125 5.62 -14.99 -40.45
C ASP A 125 4.88 -15.31 -39.15
N GLU A 126 5.57 -15.16 -38.03
CA GLU A 126 5.02 -15.39 -36.69
C GLU A 126 3.88 -14.42 -36.32
N PHE A 127 3.98 -13.17 -36.79
CA PHE A 127 3.00 -12.13 -36.46
C PHE A 127 1.97 -11.86 -37.59
N ALA A 128 2.18 -12.42 -38.77
CA ALA A 128 1.32 -12.14 -39.93
C ALA A 128 -0.17 -12.50 -39.66
N MET A 129 -0.41 -13.56 -38.87
CA MET A 129 -1.77 -14.04 -38.53
C MET A 129 -2.29 -13.43 -37.22
N THR A 130 -1.53 -12.60 -36.52
CA THR A 130 -1.96 -11.95 -35.29
C THR A 130 -3.06 -10.92 -35.60
N SER A 131 -4.08 -10.85 -34.72
CA SER A 131 -5.16 -9.87 -34.87
C SER A 131 -4.63 -8.42 -34.85
N SER A 132 -5.13 -7.59 -35.73
CA SER A 132 -4.76 -6.17 -35.77
C SER A 132 -5.23 -5.41 -34.51
N ASP A 133 -6.22 -5.90 -33.78
CA ASP A 133 -6.64 -5.36 -32.49
C ASP A 133 -5.62 -5.63 -31.39
N GLU A 134 -4.77 -6.66 -31.54
CA GLU A 134 -3.66 -6.97 -30.63
C GLU A 134 -2.41 -6.14 -30.91
N ILE A 135 -2.36 -5.45 -32.07
CA ILE A 135 -1.29 -4.50 -32.34
C ILE A 135 -1.49 -3.31 -31.42
N ALA A 136 -0.57 -3.13 -30.51
CA ALA A 136 -0.51 -1.91 -29.74
C ALA A 136 0.00 -0.75 -30.58
N LEU A 137 -0.76 -0.35 -31.54
CA LEU A 137 -0.79 1.01 -32.05
C LEU A 137 -1.18 2.01 -30.95
N VAL A 138 -1.70 1.53 -29.83
CA VAL A 138 -1.81 2.23 -28.55
C VAL A 138 -0.50 2.96 -28.18
N TYR A 139 0.67 2.44 -28.58
CA TYR A 139 1.95 3.10 -28.33
C TYR A 139 2.28 4.23 -29.29
N PHE A 140 1.64 4.25 -30.47
CA PHE A 140 1.81 5.35 -31.38
C PHE A 140 0.81 6.49 -31.11
N GLY A 141 -0.07 6.37 -30.09
CA GLY A 141 -1.30 7.10 -30.08
C GLY A 141 -2.06 6.77 -31.38
N ASN A 142 -3.30 7.10 -31.50
CA ASN A 142 -4.06 6.80 -32.72
C ASN A 142 -3.50 7.52 -33.98
N LYS A 143 -2.34 8.17 -33.90
CA LYS A 143 -1.78 8.99 -34.95
C LYS A 143 -0.26 9.01 -34.92
N VAL A 144 0.38 8.58 -35.99
CA VAL A 144 1.83 8.59 -36.18
C VAL A 144 2.18 9.43 -37.40
N THR A 145 3.17 10.33 -37.26
CA THR A 145 3.75 11.04 -38.41
C THR A 145 4.97 10.27 -38.90
N LEU A 146 4.91 9.80 -40.12
CA LEU A 146 5.97 9.07 -40.79
C LEU A 146 6.73 10.04 -41.69
N ASN A 147 8.04 10.17 -41.45
CA ASN A 147 8.92 11.02 -42.28
C ASN A 147 9.73 10.14 -43.24
N SER A 148 10.11 10.70 -44.37
CA SER A 148 11.01 10.02 -45.32
C SER A 148 12.32 9.67 -44.67
N GLU A 149 12.92 8.54 -45.11
CA GLU A 149 14.22 8.00 -44.66
C GLU A 149 14.31 7.47 -43.23
N GLN A 150 13.22 7.45 -42.47
CA GLN A 150 13.22 6.82 -41.14
C GLN A 150 12.61 5.43 -41.20
N ALA A 151 13.27 4.47 -40.57
CA ALA A 151 12.70 3.17 -40.29
C ALA A 151 11.87 3.25 -39.00
N TYR A 152 10.65 2.74 -39.06
CA TYR A 152 9.73 2.65 -37.92
C TYR A 152 9.50 1.19 -37.60
N HIS A 153 9.64 0.84 -36.34
CA HIS A 153 9.37 -0.51 -35.83
C HIS A 153 8.05 -0.50 -35.10
N ALA A 154 7.12 -1.34 -35.50
CA ALA A 154 5.87 -1.56 -34.78
C ALA A 154 6.01 -2.79 -33.90
N ALA A 155 5.68 -2.63 -32.63
CA ALA A 155 5.72 -3.71 -31.67
C ALA A 155 4.36 -4.41 -31.62
N ALA A 156 4.34 -5.74 -31.75
CA ALA A 156 3.18 -6.53 -31.34
C ALA A 156 3.18 -6.63 -29.81
N LEU A 157 2.05 -6.31 -29.21
CA LEU A 157 1.83 -6.51 -27.80
C LEU A 157 0.83 -7.62 -27.60
N HIS A 158 1.22 -8.61 -26.82
CA HIS A 158 0.26 -9.56 -26.28
C HIS A 158 -0.33 -8.94 -24.99
N PRO A 159 -1.58 -8.48 -25.01
CA PRO A 159 -2.20 -7.97 -23.81
C PRO A 159 -2.39 -9.10 -22.82
N VAL A 160 -1.77 -8.99 -21.66
CA VAL A 160 -1.95 -9.96 -20.59
C VAL A 160 -3.37 -9.86 -20.05
N SER A 161 -4.08 -10.96 -20.00
CA SER A 161 -5.45 -11.01 -19.50
C SER A 161 -5.53 -10.51 -18.04
N SER A 162 -6.64 -9.88 -17.66
CA SER A 162 -6.81 -9.35 -16.28
C SER A 162 -6.61 -10.40 -15.20
N PRO A 163 -7.08 -11.66 -15.33
CA PRO A 163 -6.80 -12.71 -14.35
C PRO A 163 -5.31 -13.06 -14.26
N GLN A 164 -4.61 -13.10 -15.38
CA GLN A 164 -3.17 -13.40 -15.42
C GLN A 164 -2.35 -12.28 -14.79
N ARG A 165 -2.70 -11.01 -15.07
CA ARG A 165 -2.10 -9.84 -14.42
C ARG A 165 -2.28 -9.87 -12.90
N PHE A 166 -3.48 -10.23 -12.43
CA PHE A 166 -3.75 -10.41 -11.01
C PHE A 166 -2.86 -11.48 -10.41
N LEU A 167 -2.77 -12.65 -11.07
CA LEU A 167 -1.96 -13.77 -10.58
C LEU A 167 -0.47 -13.41 -10.55
N ASN A 168 0.07 -12.83 -11.62
CA ASN A 168 1.46 -12.40 -11.69
C ASN A 168 1.78 -11.37 -10.60
N SER A 169 0.89 -10.39 -10.41
CA SER A 169 1.04 -9.39 -9.35
C SER A 169 0.97 -10.00 -7.94
N LEU A 170 0.13 -10.99 -7.72
CA LEU A 170 0.05 -11.70 -6.44
C LEU A 170 1.30 -12.54 -6.18
N LEU A 171 1.80 -13.24 -7.19
CA LEU A 171 3.01 -14.05 -7.08
C LEU A 171 4.25 -13.19 -6.82
N SER A 172 4.40 -12.05 -7.48
CA SER A 172 5.50 -11.11 -7.21
C SER A 172 5.47 -10.59 -5.77
N LEU A 173 4.29 -10.23 -5.25
CA LEU A 173 4.15 -9.82 -3.84
C LEU A 173 4.49 -10.94 -2.86
N LEU A 174 4.06 -12.17 -3.13
CA LEU A 174 4.37 -13.33 -2.29
C LEU A 174 5.86 -13.70 -2.30
N SER A 175 6.57 -13.40 -3.39
CA SER A 175 8.03 -13.54 -3.47
C SER A 175 8.81 -12.34 -2.92
N PHE A 176 8.10 -11.33 -2.35
CA PHE A 176 8.67 -10.06 -1.87
C PHE A 176 9.38 -9.25 -2.96
N ASP A 177 9.03 -9.49 -4.21
CA ASP A 177 9.43 -8.64 -5.33
C ASP A 177 8.38 -7.54 -5.52
N PHE A 178 8.67 -6.37 -5.01
CA PHE A 178 7.78 -5.21 -5.08
C PHE A 178 8.02 -4.36 -6.33
N GLY A 179 9.03 -4.71 -7.14
CA GLY A 179 9.43 -3.92 -8.29
C GLY A 179 10.02 -2.56 -7.91
N ASN A 180 9.90 -1.62 -8.84
CA ASN A 180 10.42 -0.26 -8.68
C ASN A 180 9.26 0.75 -8.50
N ASP A 181 9.58 1.83 -7.78
CA ASP A 181 8.71 3.00 -7.70
C ASP A 181 8.73 3.79 -9.02
N ARG A 182 7.92 4.84 -9.11
CA ARG A 182 7.85 5.73 -10.27
C ARG A 182 9.22 6.35 -10.66
N ASN A 183 10.12 6.51 -9.70
CA ASN A 183 11.45 7.07 -9.91
C ASN A 183 12.51 5.98 -10.22
N SER A 184 12.07 4.78 -10.62
CA SER A 184 12.92 3.61 -10.89
C SER A 184 13.79 3.15 -9.70
N ARG A 185 13.36 3.46 -8.46
CA ARG A 185 14.05 3.01 -7.25
C ARG A 185 13.40 1.73 -6.74
N PRO A 186 14.18 0.76 -6.23
CA PRO A 186 13.62 -0.44 -5.63
C PRO A 186 12.69 -0.11 -4.46
N ILE A 187 11.43 -0.53 -4.55
CA ILE A 187 10.43 -0.26 -3.50
C ILE A 187 10.84 -0.90 -2.17
N SER A 188 11.51 -2.04 -2.20
CA SER A 188 12.02 -2.72 -1.00
C SER A 188 12.90 -1.81 -0.14
N ASN A 189 13.81 -1.06 -0.76
CA ASN A 189 14.69 -0.11 -0.06
C ASN A 189 13.90 1.05 0.56
N THR A 190 12.91 1.57 -0.18
CA THR A 190 12.04 2.64 0.28
C THR A 190 11.18 2.17 1.46
N LEU A 191 10.61 0.96 1.39
CA LEU A 191 9.85 0.35 2.48
C LEU A 191 10.69 0.15 3.73
N GLN A 192 11.92 -0.34 3.58
CA GLN A 192 12.83 -0.54 4.71
C GLN A 192 13.19 0.79 5.39
N GLN A 193 13.65 1.78 4.64
CA GLN A 193 14.07 3.07 5.19
C GLN A 193 12.89 3.83 5.84
N ARG A 194 11.77 3.93 5.12
CA ARG A 194 10.59 4.63 5.60
C ARG A 194 9.88 3.86 6.71
N GLY A 195 9.88 2.53 6.64
CA GLY A 195 9.35 1.65 7.67
C GLY A 195 10.09 1.79 9.01
N LEU A 196 11.41 1.85 8.98
CA LEU A 196 12.21 2.08 10.19
C LEU A 196 11.90 3.43 10.84
N ARG A 197 11.67 4.48 10.03
CA ARG A 197 11.30 5.80 10.55
C ARG A 197 9.92 5.81 11.20
N SER A 198 8.92 5.20 10.55
CA SER A 198 7.58 5.01 11.15
C SER A 198 7.66 4.21 12.44
N LEU A 199 8.45 3.15 12.45
CA LEU A 199 8.63 2.30 13.63
C LEU A 199 9.35 3.03 14.77
N ALA A 200 10.29 3.92 14.45
CA ALA A 200 11.01 4.74 15.45
C ALA A 200 10.07 5.71 16.21
N ILE A 201 8.95 6.11 15.62
CA ILE A 201 7.90 6.87 16.31
C ILE A 201 6.89 5.93 16.97
N ALA A 202 6.39 4.97 16.21
CA ALA A 202 5.26 4.16 16.63
C ALA A 202 5.62 3.19 17.77
N ALA A 203 6.78 2.52 17.73
CA ALA A 203 7.15 1.55 18.75
C ALA A 203 7.34 2.18 20.15
N PRO A 204 8.14 3.24 20.34
CA PRO A 204 8.23 3.85 21.66
C PRO A 204 6.89 4.43 22.13
N SER A 205 6.12 5.06 21.24
CA SER A 205 4.79 5.56 21.58
C SER A 205 3.87 4.44 22.08
N PHE A 206 3.84 3.31 21.36
CA PHE A 206 3.05 2.15 21.72
C PHE A 206 3.42 1.62 23.12
N PHE A 207 4.69 1.38 23.38
CA PHE A 207 5.11 0.88 24.69
C PHE A 207 4.80 1.88 25.82
N ILE A 208 5.03 3.17 25.62
CA ILE A 208 4.72 4.19 26.62
C ILE A 208 3.21 4.27 26.86
N ILE A 209 2.38 4.22 25.81
CA ILE A 209 0.92 4.23 25.93
C ILE A 209 0.44 3.03 26.74
N PHE A 210 0.82 1.81 26.35
CA PHE A 210 0.33 0.60 27.00
C PHE A 210 0.81 0.46 28.45
N ILE A 211 2.10 0.67 28.69
CA ILE A 211 2.68 0.61 30.06
C ILE A 211 2.13 1.75 30.91
N GLY A 212 2.14 2.97 30.39
CA GLY A 212 1.65 4.15 31.09
C GLY A 212 0.16 4.06 31.42
N ALA A 213 -0.67 3.64 30.47
CA ALA A 213 -2.10 3.43 30.68
C ALA A 213 -2.37 2.37 31.75
N PHE A 214 -1.64 1.24 31.71
CA PHE A 214 -1.74 0.22 32.73
C PHE A 214 -1.31 0.73 34.12
N MET A 215 -0.20 1.46 34.22
CA MET A 215 0.27 2.03 35.48
C MET A 215 -0.70 3.06 36.04
N LEU A 216 -1.28 3.92 35.19
CA LEU A 216 -2.33 4.88 35.59
C LEU A 216 -3.56 4.14 36.11
N ALA A 217 -4.02 3.11 35.41
CA ALA A 217 -5.19 2.32 35.81
C ALA A 217 -4.95 1.57 37.12
N ALA A 218 -3.77 0.97 37.28
CA ALA A 218 -3.38 0.28 38.51
C ALA A 218 -3.29 1.25 39.70
N SER A 219 -2.70 2.43 39.52
CA SER A 219 -2.58 3.47 40.55
C SER A 219 -3.94 4.01 41.01
N ALA A 220 -4.89 4.06 40.09
CA ALA A 220 -6.26 4.54 40.36
C ALA A 220 -7.14 3.51 41.09
N TYR A 221 -6.75 2.23 41.03
CA TYR A 221 -7.51 1.16 41.68
C TYR A 221 -7.57 1.36 43.19
N GLY A 222 -8.78 1.27 43.78
CA GLY A 222 -9.02 1.51 45.22
C GLY A 222 -8.97 2.98 45.66
N ARG A 223 -8.51 3.92 44.83
CA ARG A 223 -8.36 5.35 45.14
C ARG A 223 -9.46 6.17 44.46
N LYS A 224 -10.64 6.29 45.12
CA LYS A 224 -11.84 6.95 44.56
C LYS A 224 -11.58 8.35 44.00
N ARG A 225 -10.82 9.21 44.70
CA ARG A 225 -10.50 10.57 44.24
C ARG A 225 -9.63 10.59 42.99
N LEU A 226 -8.54 9.83 43.00
CA LEU A 226 -7.62 9.74 41.87
C LEU A 226 -8.32 9.20 40.64
N SER A 227 -9.07 8.10 40.82
CA SER A 227 -9.89 7.50 39.79
C SER A 227 -10.87 8.46 39.15
N ARG A 228 -11.59 9.27 39.97
CA ARG A 228 -12.54 10.28 39.49
C ARG A 228 -11.83 11.35 38.66
N ASN A 229 -10.67 11.84 39.14
CA ASN A 229 -9.92 12.87 38.45
C ASN A 229 -9.34 12.38 37.11
N LEU A 230 -8.76 11.17 37.08
CA LEU A 230 -8.22 10.58 35.86
C LEU A 230 -9.31 10.29 34.82
N ASN A 231 -10.51 9.84 35.28
CA ASN A 231 -11.64 9.65 34.37
C ASN A 231 -12.13 11.00 33.81
N ALA A 232 -12.24 12.03 34.63
CA ALA A 232 -12.60 13.36 34.16
C ALA A 232 -11.59 13.90 33.15
N ALA A 233 -10.29 13.73 33.42
CA ALA A 233 -9.23 14.09 32.49
C ALA A 233 -9.32 13.31 31.18
N ALA A 234 -9.55 11.99 31.25
CA ALA A 234 -9.71 11.16 30.07
C ALA A 234 -10.90 11.63 29.20
N ILE A 235 -12.05 11.86 29.80
CA ILE A 235 -13.24 12.35 29.09
C ILE A 235 -12.93 13.72 28.46
N LEU A 236 -12.32 14.63 29.20
CA LEU A 236 -11.98 15.95 28.70
C LEU A 236 -10.99 15.88 27.52
N CYS A 237 -9.92 15.11 27.67
CA CYS A 237 -8.92 14.95 26.60
C CYS A 237 -9.48 14.22 25.36
N MET A 238 -10.43 13.30 25.53
CA MET A 238 -11.06 12.60 24.41
C MET A 238 -12.20 13.40 23.76
N SER A 239 -12.67 14.49 24.38
CA SER A 239 -13.74 15.33 23.83
C SER A 239 -13.30 16.15 22.61
N LEU A 240 -12.00 16.36 22.43
CA LEU A 240 -11.44 17.06 21.28
C LEU A 240 -10.88 16.07 20.26
N PRO A 241 -11.04 16.34 18.96
CA PRO A 241 -10.43 15.53 17.91
C PRO A 241 -8.91 15.48 18.04
N ALA A 242 -8.30 14.29 17.82
CA ALA A 242 -6.86 14.10 17.87
C ALA A 242 -6.08 15.08 16.95
N LEU A 243 -6.64 15.35 15.77
CA LEU A 243 -6.07 16.32 14.80
C LEU A 243 -5.87 17.71 15.39
N LEU A 244 -6.80 18.17 16.25
CA LEU A 244 -6.70 19.48 16.85
C LEU A 244 -5.47 19.56 17.78
N TYR A 245 -5.23 18.55 18.60
CA TYR A 245 -4.07 18.49 19.47
C TYR A 245 -2.78 18.47 18.66
N ILE A 246 -2.71 17.65 17.59
CA ILE A 246 -1.54 17.56 16.73
C ILE A 246 -1.26 18.90 16.08
N PHE A 247 -2.31 19.58 15.59
CA PHE A 247 -2.16 20.89 14.96
C PHE A 247 -1.72 21.98 15.94
N ILE A 248 -2.31 22.04 17.13
CA ILE A 248 -1.93 23.01 18.17
C ILE A 248 -0.45 22.79 18.58
N VAL A 249 -0.05 21.55 18.81
CA VAL A 249 1.33 21.24 19.20
C VAL A 249 2.29 21.62 18.08
N ARG A 250 1.99 21.28 16.83
CA ARG A 250 2.82 21.69 15.68
C ARG A 250 2.89 23.22 15.57
N GLN A 251 1.75 23.91 15.63
CA GLN A 251 1.72 25.38 15.53
C GLN A 251 2.52 26.04 16.63
N THR A 252 2.39 25.56 17.87
CA THR A 252 3.05 26.19 19.03
C THR A 252 4.53 25.84 19.08
N PHE A 253 4.89 24.56 19.00
CA PHE A 253 6.27 24.12 19.28
C PHE A 253 7.17 24.10 18.05
N VAL A 254 6.60 23.87 16.85
CA VAL A 254 7.41 23.82 15.63
C VAL A 254 7.45 25.19 14.94
N ILE A 255 6.30 25.86 14.83
CA ILE A 255 6.22 27.12 14.08
C ILE A 255 6.55 28.34 14.96
N ASN A 256 5.92 28.46 16.15
CA ASN A 256 6.07 29.66 16.97
C ASN A 256 7.32 29.63 17.85
N LEU A 257 7.67 28.46 18.43
CA LEU A 257 8.80 28.31 19.34
C LEU A 257 10.05 27.75 18.64
N GLU A 258 9.94 27.29 17.39
CA GLU A 258 11.04 26.75 16.59
C GLU A 258 11.85 25.64 17.28
N TRP A 259 11.20 24.86 18.19
CA TRP A 259 11.84 23.78 18.94
C TRP A 259 12.23 22.59 18.08
N ALA A 260 11.59 22.44 16.93
CA ALA A 260 11.89 21.39 15.96
C ALA A 260 11.84 21.97 14.54
N PRO A 261 12.76 21.60 13.63
CA PRO A 261 12.74 22.08 12.26
C PRO A 261 11.52 21.54 11.51
N LEU A 262 10.96 22.40 10.63
CA LEU A 262 9.82 22.08 9.77
C LEU A 262 10.10 20.96 8.77
N ARG A 263 11.37 20.75 8.44
CA ARG A 263 11.83 19.68 7.55
C ARG A 263 13.07 19.05 8.18
N PRO A 264 13.04 17.76 8.47
CA PRO A 264 14.25 17.07 8.89
C PRO A 264 15.22 17.04 7.70
N TYR A 265 16.30 17.82 7.78
CA TYR A 265 17.43 17.68 6.88
C TYR A 265 18.23 16.46 7.30
N GLY A 266 18.30 15.43 6.45
CA GLY A 266 19.03 14.20 6.73
C GLY A 266 18.24 13.15 7.51
N ASP A 267 18.93 12.17 8.07
CA ASP A 267 18.31 11.14 8.90
C ASP A 267 17.72 11.75 10.17
N PRO A 268 16.51 11.34 10.57
CA PRO A 268 15.86 11.92 11.73
C PRO A 268 16.71 11.69 12.97
N VAL A 269 17.33 12.76 13.44
CA VAL A 269 18.05 12.75 14.71
C VAL A 269 17.01 12.54 15.82
N LEU A 270 17.30 11.65 16.75
CA LEU A 270 16.40 11.25 17.83
C LEU A 270 15.62 12.41 18.49
N PRO A 271 16.20 13.61 18.72
CA PRO A 271 15.49 14.76 19.28
C PRO A 271 14.27 15.21 18.48
N LEU A 272 14.28 15.04 17.15
CA LEU A 272 13.18 15.43 16.26
C LEU A 272 11.94 14.54 16.42
N LEU A 273 12.12 13.31 16.88
CA LEU A 273 11.05 12.35 17.07
C LEU A 273 10.35 12.49 18.43
N ILE A 274 10.96 13.21 19.38
CA ILE A 274 10.41 13.34 20.74
C ILE A 274 9.02 14.00 20.71
N LEU A 275 8.87 15.10 20.00
CA LEU A 275 7.59 15.82 19.93
C LEU A 275 6.49 15.00 19.25
N PRO A 276 6.71 14.35 18.11
CA PRO A 276 5.79 13.36 17.51
C PRO A 276 5.43 12.23 18.47
N ILE A 277 6.40 11.65 19.20
CA ILE A 277 6.15 10.59 20.18
C ILE A 277 5.28 11.11 21.34
N LEU A 278 5.62 12.26 21.92
CA LEU A 278 4.88 12.85 23.05
C LEU A 278 3.42 13.12 22.69
N ILE A 279 3.15 13.69 21.52
CA ILE A 279 1.76 13.97 21.12
C ILE A 279 0.99 12.67 20.83
N THR A 280 1.65 11.68 20.22
CA THR A 280 1.05 10.36 20.00
C THR A 280 0.69 9.71 21.33
N VAL A 281 1.59 9.77 22.31
CA VAL A 281 1.36 9.25 23.66
C VAL A 281 0.24 10.03 24.35
N PHE A 282 0.24 11.35 24.28
CA PHE A 282 -0.80 12.16 24.89
C PHE A 282 -2.18 11.83 24.36
N VAL A 283 -2.32 11.67 23.05
CA VAL A 283 -3.61 11.33 22.42
C VAL A 283 -4.02 9.90 22.72
N GLY A 284 -3.08 8.95 22.68
CA GLY A 284 -3.36 7.53 22.80
C GLY A 284 -3.55 7.00 24.22
N ILE A 285 -2.98 7.67 25.23
CA ILE A 285 -2.96 7.13 26.61
C ILE A 285 -4.35 7.09 27.27
N TRP A 286 -5.22 8.04 26.96
CA TRP A 286 -6.51 8.19 27.64
C TRP A 286 -7.52 7.07 27.31
N PRO A 287 -7.77 6.73 26.03
CA PRO A 287 -8.64 5.60 25.70
C PRO A 287 -8.07 4.28 26.26
N GLU A 288 -6.74 4.10 26.18
CA GLU A 288 -6.09 2.92 26.73
C GLU A 288 -6.19 2.85 28.26
N TYR A 289 -6.07 3.97 28.95
CA TYR A 289 -6.30 4.03 30.40
C TYR A 289 -7.68 3.54 30.79
N LEU A 290 -8.74 4.03 30.12
CA LEU A 290 -10.11 3.61 30.40
C LEU A 290 -10.32 2.11 30.14
N LEU A 291 -9.71 1.60 29.08
CA LEU A 291 -9.79 0.18 28.75
C LEU A 291 -9.05 -0.69 29.77
N MET A 292 -7.78 -0.33 30.10
CA MET A 292 -6.98 -1.05 31.11
C MET A 292 -7.66 -1.05 32.47
N ARG A 293 -8.28 0.07 32.83
CA ARG A 293 -9.07 0.17 34.04
C ARG A 293 -10.26 -0.77 34.02
N SER A 294 -11.01 -0.84 32.93
CA SER A 294 -12.13 -1.76 32.78
C SER A 294 -11.69 -3.22 32.95
N PHE A 295 -10.55 -3.59 32.36
CA PHE A 295 -9.99 -4.93 32.52
C PHE A 295 -9.63 -5.25 33.99
N ILE A 296 -8.96 -4.30 34.67
CA ILE A 296 -8.59 -4.46 36.09
C ILE A 296 -9.86 -4.56 36.97
N ASP A 297 -10.80 -3.62 36.84
CA ASP A 297 -12.01 -3.59 37.65
C ASP A 297 -12.83 -4.88 37.47
N HIS A 298 -12.98 -5.35 36.23
CA HIS A 298 -13.72 -6.57 35.94
C HIS A 298 -13.06 -7.82 36.58
N ARG A 299 -11.74 -7.94 36.50
CA ARG A 299 -11.03 -9.11 37.06
C ARG A 299 -10.93 -9.08 38.58
N MET A 300 -10.73 -7.90 39.17
CA MET A 300 -10.66 -7.71 40.62
C MET A 300 -11.96 -8.05 41.35
N ARG A 301 -13.10 -8.05 40.67
CA ARG A 301 -14.41 -8.44 41.22
C ARG A 301 -14.69 -9.93 41.12
N LYS A 302 -13.82 -10.72 40.49
CA LYS A 302 -14.07 -12.16 40.31
C LYS A 302 -13.95 -12.94 41.65
N PRO A 303 -14.72 -14.05 41.83
CA PRO A 303 -14.74 -14.85 43.06
C PRO A 303 -13.37 -15.35 43.51
N PHE A 304 -12.48 -15.69 42.57
CA PHE A 304 -11.15 -16.19 42.90
C PHE A 304 -10.26 -15.14 43.59
N ILE A 305 -10.43 -13.84 43.26
CA ILE A 305 -9.74 -12.75 43.95
C ILE A 305 -10.31 -12.56 45.36
N GLN A 306 -11.64 -12.66 45.50
CA GLN A 306 -12.30 -12.54 46.80
C GLN A 306 -11.86 -13.71 47.70
N ALA A 307 -11.78 -14.93 47.18
CA ALA A 307 -11.27 -16.10 47.92
C ALA A 307 -9.79 -15.91 48.35
N ALA A 308 -8.94 -15.35 47.46
CA ALA A 308 -7.55 -15.05 47.80
C ALA A 308 -7.43 -14.02 48.95
N ARG A 309 -8.29 -12.99 48.93
CA ARG A 309 -8.38 -12.01 50.05
C ARG A 309 -8.87 -12.63 51.34
N ALA A 310 -9.88 -13.51 51.27
CA ALA A 310 -10.39 -14.24 52.45
C ALA A 310 -9.34 -15.15 53.05
N GLN A 311 -8.40 -15.68 52.27
CA GLN A 311 -7.25 -16.46 52.72
C GLN A 311 -6.10 -15.60 53.29
N GLY A 312 -6.25 -14.27 53.34
CA GLY A 312 -5.24 -13.37 53.91
C GLY A 312 -4.06 -13.09 52.97
N ILE A 313 -4.19 -13.41 51.65
CA ILE A 313 -3.13 -13.12 50.67
C ILE A 313 -3.01 -11.61 50.48
N GLY A 314 -1.81 -11.08 50.68
CA GLY A 314 -1.53 -9.65 50.54
C GLY A 314 -1.76 -9.10 49.12
N GLU A 315 -2.22 -7.86 48.99
CA GLU A 315 -2.61 -7.21 47.72
C GLU A 315 -1.53 -7.31 46.65
N GLN A 316 -0.23 -7.09 46.98
CA GLN A 316 0.88 -7.22 45.99
C GLN A 316 0.94 -8.62 45.37
N ARG A 317 0.75 -9.66 46.19
CA ARG A 317 0.75 -11.04 45.72
C ARG A 317 -0.50 -11.35 44.89
N ILE A 318 -1.66 -10.73 45.23
CA ILE A 318 -2.89 -10.81 44.41
C ILE A 318 -2.64 -10.20 43.06
N TRP A 319 -2.03 -9.01 42.96
CA TRP A 319 -1.72 -8.34 41.70
C TRP A 319 -0.79 -9.19 40.82
N LEU A 320 0.34 -9.65 41.38
CA LEU A 320 1.37 -10.32 40.59
C LEU A 320 1.00 -11.77 40.24
N ARG A 321 0.36 -12.50 41.14
CA ARG A 321 0.15 -13.94 41.00
C ARG A 321 -1.26 -14.32 40.56
N HIS A 322 -2.25 -13.46 40.80
CA HIS A 322 -3.64 -13.74 40.46
C HIS A 322 -4.19 -12.83 39.40
N LEU A 323 -3.91 -11.53 39.42
CA LEU A 323 -4.48 -10.57 38.47
C LEU A 323 -3.71 -10.59 37.13
N LEU A 324 -2.39 -10.32 37.15
CA LEU A 324 -1.58 -10.19 35.93
C LEU A 324 -1.65 -11.41 35.00
N PRO A 325 -1.50 -12.65 35.48
CA PRO A 325 -1.62 -13.82 34.61
C PRO A 325 -3.01 -13.97 33.98
N ASN A 326 -4.06 -13.57 34.72
CA ASN A 326 -5.45 -13.60 34.24
C ASN A 326 -5.79 -12.44 33.30
N LEU A 327 -4.99 -11.37 33.29
CA LEU A 327 -5.08 -10.29 32.30
C LEU A 327 -4.30 -10.59 31.04
N ALA A 328 -3.32 -11.46 31.08
CA ALA A 328 -2.42 -11.72 29.94
C ALA A 328 -3.16 -12.10 28.65
N GLY A 329 -4.22 -12.94 28.75
CA GLY A 329 -5.03 -13.32 27.58
C GLY A 329 -5.73 -12.13 26.93
N PRO A 330 -6.61 -11.40 27.64
CA PRO A 330 -7.26 -10.22 27.08
C PRO A 330 -6.29 -9.13 26.62
N LEU A 331 -5.19 -8.91 27.38
CA LEU A 331 -4.17 -7.93 26.99
C LEU A 331 -3.43 -8.31 25.72
N SER A 332 -3.06 -9.58 25.55
CA SER A 332 -2.37 -10.04 24.34
C SER A 332 -3.25 -9.88 23.08
N GLN A 333 -4.55 -10.18 23.21
CA GLN A 333 -5.48 -9.95 22.12
C GLN A 333 -5.62 -8.47 21.77
N HIS A 334 -5.74 -7.62 22.80
CA HIS A 334 -5.85 -6.18 22.59
C HIS A 334 -4.58 -5.60 21.98
N VAL A 335 -3.41 -5.98 22.47
CA VAL A 335 -2.11 -5.63 21.88
C VAL A 335 -2.05 -6.05 20.42
N ALA A 336 -2.44 -7.28 20.09
CA ALA A 336 -2.40 -7.78 18.72
C ALA A 336 -3.28 -6.98 17.75
N LEU A 337 -4.46 -6.55 18.20
CA LEU A 337 -5.36 -5.74 17.38
C LEU A 337 -4.79 -4.34 17.12
N ASN A 338 -3.95 -3.83 18.00
CA ASN A 338 -3.35 -2.50 17.87
C ASN A 338 -1.97 -2.51 17.17
N LEU A 339 -1.29 -3.66 17.10
CA LEU A 339 0.03 -3.77 16.47
C LEU A 339 0.08 -3.37 14.97
N PRO A 340 -0.94 -3.59 14.13
CA PRO A 340 -0.93 -3.12 12.75
C PRO A 340 -0.77 -1.61 12.61
N PHE A 341 -1.25 -0.87 13.59
CA PHE A 341 -1.07 0.58 13.64
C PHE A 341 0.39 0.99 13.84
N LEU A 342 1.26 0.10 14.34
CA LEU A 342 2.70 0.33 14.37
C LEU A 342 3.33 0.36 12.98
N VAL A 343 2.81 -0.46 12.07
CA VAL A 343 3.35 -0.57 10.70
C VAL A 343 2.82 0.55 9.81
N LEU A 344 1.53 0.88 9.94
CA LEU A 344 0.93 2.01 9.24
C LEU A 344 1.49 3.36 9.72
N GLY A 345 2.20 3.35 10.85
CA GLY A 345 2.63 4.55 11.52
C GLY A 345 1.44 5.41 11.96
N SER A 346 1.74 6.57 12.45
CA SER A 346 0.73 7.60 12.59
C SER A 346 0.70 8.44 11.31
N LEU A 347 -0.02 8.00 10.30
CA LEU A 347 -0.15 8.70 9.01
C LEU A 347 -0.37 10.21 9.21
N LEU A 348 -1.21 10.59 10.17
CA LEU A 348 -1.49 11.98 10.50
C LEU A 348 -0.28 12.68 11.11
N ILE A 349 0.45 12.01 12.02
CA ILE A 349 1.66 12.55 12.64
C ILE A 349 2.75 12.73 11.59
N GLU A 350 3.00 11.71 10.79
CA GLU A 350 4.01 11.76 9.72
C GLU A 350 3.70 12.87 8.71
N THR A 351 2.44 12.99 8.29
CA THR A 351 2.02 14.02 7.33
C THR A 351 2.13 15.43 7.92
N ILE A 352 1.66 15.62 9.16
CA ILE A 352 1.64 16.94 9.78
C ILE A 352 3.06 17.41 10.17
N PHE A 353 3.92 16.49 10.66
CA PHE A 353 5.32 16.78 10.99
C PHE A 353 6.29 16.61 9.83
N ASN A 354 5.76 16.25 8.62
CA ASN A 354 6.54 16.03 7.40
C ASN A 354 7.68 15.01 7.59
N ILE A 355 7.41 13.90 8.29
CA ILE A 355 8.36 12.83 8.55
C ILE A 355 8.21 11.80 7.42
N PRO A 356 9.28 11.50 6.67
CA PRO A 356 9.21 10.56 5.53
C PRO A 356 9.13 9.11 6.00
N GLY A 357 7.95 8.71 6.45
CA GLY A 357 7.61 7.35 6.89
C GLY A 357 6.68 6.62 5.92
N LEU A 358 6.14 5.46 6.33
CA LEU A 358 5.20 4.67 5.53
C LEU A 358 3.83 5.35 5.37
N GLY A 359 3.38 6.07 6.41
CA GLY A 359 2.09 6.76 6.36
C GLY A 359 2.07 7.83 5.28
N ILE A 360 3.07 8.72 5.26
CA ILE A 360 3.17 9.75 4.21
C ILE A 360 3.39 9.11 2.82
N SER A 361 4.06 7.94 2.76
CA SER A 361 4.25 7.21 1.49
C SER A 361 2.95 6.76 0.85
N ILE A 362 1.94 6.42 1.66
CA ILE A 362 0.60 6.10 1.15
C ILE A 362 -0.01 7.34 0.48
N VAL A 363 0.09 8.49 1.13
CA VAL A 363 -0.45 9.75 0.59
C VAL A 363 0.27 10.13 -0.70
N GLU A 364 1.61 10.06 -0.70
CA GLU A 364 2.43 10.31 -1.90
C GLU A 364 2.08 9.34 -3.04
N ALA A 365 1.95 8.04 -2.74
CA ALA A 365 1.61 7.03 -3.74
C ALA A 365 0.20 7.25 -4.33
N ILE A 366 -0.77 7.69 -3.51
CA ILE A 366 -2.11 8.05 -4.01
C ILE A 366 -2.04 9.31 -4.90
N GLN A 367 -1.34 10.35 -4.45
CA GLN A 367 -1.23 11.62 -5.19
C GLN A 367 -0.49 11.44 -6.51
N HIS A 368 0.52 10.58 -6.53
CA HIS A 368 1.34 10.32 -7.72
C HIS A 368 0.86 9.09 -8.51
N HIS A 369 -0.24 8.45 -8.09
CA HIS A 369 -0.78 7.25 -8.72
C HIS A 369 0.22 6.08 -8.83
N ASP A 370 1.13 5.96 -7.84
CA ASP A 370 2.10 4.86 -7.78
C ASP A 370 1.43 3.57 -7.29
N SER A 371 0.92 2.80 -8.24
CA SER A 371 0.19 1.56 -7.97
C SER A 371 1.08 0.49 -7.32
N ASN A 372 2.37 0.43 -7.69
CA ASN A 372 3.30 -0.56 -7.16
C ASN A 372 3.59 -0.27 -5.69
N MET A 373 3.84 1.00 -5.36
CA MET A 373 4.07 1.41 -3.97
C MET A 373 2.84 1.17 -3.09
N LEU A 374 1.63 1.47 -3.58
CA LEU A 374 0.38 1.20 -2.84
C LEU A 374 0.19 -0.30 -2.57
N ARG A 375 0.40 -1.14 -3.60
CA ARG A 375 0.31 -2.60 -3.46
C ARG A 375 1.32 -3.13 -2.45
N ALA A 376 2.57 -2.68 -2.54
CA ALA A 376 3.64 -3.10 -1.65
C ALA A 376 3.37 -2.72 -0.19
N ILE A 377 2.99 -1.46 0.09
CA ILE A 377 2.66 -1.02 1.46
C ILE A 377 1.48 -1.82 2.01
N THR A 378 0.40 -1.96 1.24
CA THR A 378 -0.80 -2.68 1.67
C THR A 378 -0.49 -4.14 1.99
N PHE A 379 0.36 -4.79 1.17
CA PHE A 379 0.80 -6.16 1.39
C PHE A 379 1.64 -6.30 2.67
N VAL A 380 2.62 -5.41 2.89
CA VAL A 380 3.46 -5.41 4.11
C VAL A 380 2.61 -5.19 5.36
N VAL A 381 1.64 -4.28 5.30
CA VAL A 381 0.70 -4.06 6.41
C VAL A 381 -0.15 -5.30 6.67
N ALA A 382 -0.70 -5.93 5.62
CA ALA A 382 -1.52 -7.13 5.76
C ALA A 382 -0.72 -8.31 6.37
N ILE A 383 0.50 -8.56 5.87
CA ILE A 383 1.37 -9.61 6.43
C ILE A 383 1.75 -9.31 7.89
N SER A 384 2.11 -8.06 8.19
CA SER A 384 2.44 -7.65 9.54
C SER A 384 1.27 -7.87 10.50
N PHE A 385 0.05 -7.50 10.08
CA PHE A 385 -1.18 -7.76 10.84
C PHE A 385 -1.37 -9.26 11.13
N LEU A 386 -1.25 -10.09 10.11
CA LEU A 386 -1.43 -11.53 10.24
C LEU A 386 -0.36 -12.18 11.14
N ALA A 387 0.90 -11.75 10.99
CA ALA A 387 2.00 -12.21 11.84
C ALA A 387 1.77 -11.84 13.30
N MET A 388 1.33 -10.61 13.57
CA MET A 388 1.05 -10.12 14.91
C MET A 388 -0.16 -10.84 15.52
N GLN A 389 -1.22 -11.08 14.75
CA GLN A 389 -2.39 -11.83 15.20
C GLN A 389 -2.03 -13.28 15.52
N ALA A 390 -1.18 -13.91 14.71
CA ALA A 390 -0.67 -15.25 14.98
C ALA A 390 0.15 -15.28 16.28
N ALA A 391 1.07 -14.33 16.46
CA ALA A 391 1.87 -14.19 17.68
C ALA A 391 0.99 -14.00 18.93
N ALA A 392 -0.02 -13.14 18.86
CA ALA A 392 -0.95 -12.93 19.96
C ALA A 392 -1.77 -14.15 20.31
N THR A 393 -2.20 -14.92 19.30
CA THR A 393 -2.89 -16.20 19.52
C THR A 393 -1.99 -17.19 20.25
N LEU A 394 -0.70 -17.25 19.89
CA LEU A 394 0.28 -18.12 20.55
C LEU A 394 0.52 -17.67 22.01
N VAL A 395 0.70 -16.37 22.24
CA VAL A 395 0.86 -15.80 23.58
C VAL A 395 -0.38 -16.05 24.44
N GLY A 396 -1.58 -15.81 23.88
CA GLY A 396 -2.83 -16.08 24.57
C GLY A 396 -2.97 -17.52 25.02
N ARG A 397 -2.60 -18.48 24.16
CA ARG A 397 -2.63 -19.92 24.48
C ARG A 397 -1.58 -20.33 25.52
N TYR A 398 -0.45 -19.65 25.54
CA TYR A 398 0.59 -19.90 26.54
C TYR A 398 0.12 -19.52 27.95
N PHE A 399 -0.57 -18.37 28.08
CA PHE A 399 -1.02 -17.85 29.36
C PHE A 399 -2.42 -18.33 29.80
N ASP A 400 -3.27 -18.80 28.87
CA ASP A 400 -4.61 -19.32 29.20
C ASP A 400 -4.74 -20.82 28.89
N PRO A 401 -4.58 -21.70 29.91
CA PRO A 401 -4.70 -23.15 29.73
C PRO A 401 -6.09 -23.61 29.25
N ARG A 402 -7.15 -22.81 29.44
CA ARG A 402 -8.52 -23.18 29.07
C ARG A 402 -8.70 -23.14 27.53
N GLN A 403 -7.97 -22.31 26.84
CA GLN A 403 -7.97 -22.29 25.37
C GLN A 403 -7.24 -23.51 24.76
N ARG A 404 -6.53 -24.30 25.58
CA ARG A 404 -5.91 -25.56 25.13
C ARG A 404 -6.93 -26.70 24.97
N SER A 405 -8.06 -26.66 25.67
CA SER A 405 -9.06 -27.73 25.67
C SER A 405 -10.09 -27.64 24.54
N GLU A 406 -10.35 -26.47 23.97
CA GLU A 406 -11.29 -26.31 22.85
C GLU A 406 -10.77 -26.82 21.50
N GLY A 407 -9.53 -27.25 21.42
CA GLY A 407 -8.93 -27.85 20.21
C GLY A 407 -9.08 -29.37 20.10
N HIS A 408 -9.85 -30.00 20.99
CA HIS A 408 -10.02 -31.48 21.04
C HIS A 408 -11.48 -31.92 20.80
N SER A 409 -12.38 -31.00 20.44
CA SER A 409 -13.75 -31.33 20.00
C SER A 409 -13.94 -31.14 18.50
#